data_074568dc6ec0797c3ebf7825f7ab7be7
#
_entry.id   074568dc6ec0797c3ebf7825f7ab7be7
#
_cell.length_a   1.000
_cell.length_b   1.000
_cell.length_c   1.000
_cell.angle_alpha   90.00
_cell.angle_beta   90.00
_cell.angle_gamma   90.00
#
_symmetry.space_group_name_H-M   'P 1'
#
loop_
_entity.id
_entity.type
_entity.pdbx_description
1 polymer ?
#
loop_
_entity_poly.entity_id
_entity_poly.type
_entity_poly.pdbx_seq_one_letter_code
_entity_poly.pdbx_strand_id
1 'polypeptide(L)'
;SVKALKVVDEFHKKGQLETRKAYGKIQSLTPNTITIKTKKGKTATYPITGTEQYYQNGIHTGNWVYIHFKGQFTPTDSTKVLNASHLKVLSISDIDPLKLPDPTPTPDPVQSTDETTKEKQFHATIQNLSDNQLTVCPSSSDASLTIDMSQIPCYFKGGAAPGSYVNVTYTGDFQETSLDQIQ
;
A
#
# COMPACT_ATOMS: atom_id res chain seq x y z
N SER A 1 -10.74 6.83 54.14
CA SER A 1 -9.98 7.00 52.90
C SER A 1 -10.71 6.35 51.75
N VAL A 2 -11.05 7.09 50.71
CA VAL A 2 -11.71 6.59 49.51
C VAL A 2 -10.63 6.14 48.56
N LYS A 3 -10.62 4.89 48.12
CA LYS A 3 -9.70 4.35 47.12
C LYS A 3 -10.46 4.25 45.81
N ALA A 4 -10.14 5.11 44.85
CA ALA A 4 -10.67 4.97 43.49
C ALA A 4 -10.08 3.71 42.86
N LEU A 5 -10.91 2.77 42.42
CA LEU A 5 -10.51 1.53 41.77
C LEU A 5 -10.37 1.69 40.25
N LYS A 6 -11.13 2.63 39.67
CA LYS A 6 -11.09 2.92 38.24
C LYS A 6 -11.76 4.26 37.94
N VAL A 7 -11.08 5.11 37.21
CA VAL A 7 -11.67 6.30 36.58
C VAL A 7 -11.64 6.08 35.07
N VAL A 8 -12.79 6.10 34.43
CA VAL A 8 -12.91 5.90 32.96
C VAL A 8 -13.73 7.05 32.44
N ASP A 9 -13.16 7.78 31.51
CA ASP A 9 -13.88 8.80 30.76
C ASP A 9 -14.84 8.10 29.78
N GLU A 10 -16.14 8.19 30.08
CA GLU A 10 -17.19 7.59 29.24
C GLU A 10 -17.29 8.23 27.86
N PHE A 11 -16.82 9.48 27.70
CA PHE A 11 -16.75 10.13 26.39
C PHE A 11 -15.80 9.44 25.42
N HIS A 12 -14.71 8.86 25.92
CA HIS A 12 -13.77 8.09 25.10
C HIS A 12 -14.31 6.72 24.66
N LYS A 13 -15.32 6.19 25.33
CA LYS A 13 -15.92 4.89 24.98
C LYS A 13 -16.94 4.93 23.86
N LYS A 14 -17.59 6.06 23.61
CA LYS A 14 -18.70 6.14 22.65
C LYS A 14 -18.32 6.59 21.23
N GLY A 15 -17.08 7.01 20.96
CA GLY A 15 -16.73 7.61 19.67
C GLY A 15 -15.44 7.16 19.01
N GLN A 16 -14.49 6.61 19.74
CA GLN A 16 -13.24 6.11 19.12
C GLN A 16 -13.36 4.62 18.80
N LEU A 17 -13.65 4.34 17.54
CA LEU A 17 -13.49 2.99 17.01
C LEU A 17 -12.03 2.56 17.22
N GLU A 18 -11.83 1.51 18.02
CA GLU A 18 -10.48 0.97 18.26
C GLU A 18 -9.78 0.66 16.95
N THR A 19 -8.52 1.06 16.85
CA THR A 19 -7.67 0.65 15.73
C THR A 19 -7.37 -0.83 15.87
N ARG A 20 -7.65 -1.56 14.83
CA ARG A 20 -7.44 -3.01 14.72
C ARG A 20 -6.48 -3.31 13.59
N LYS A 21 -5.88 -4.49 13.61
CA LYS A 21 -5.05 -4.96 12.51
C LYS A 21 -5.49 -6.33 12.00
N ALA A 22 -5.43 -6.51 10.70
CA ALA A 22 -5.52 -7.79 10.04
C ALA A 22 -4.17 -8.10 9.39
N TYR A 23 -3.84 -9.39 9.31
CA TYR A 23 -2.63 -9.88 8.67
C TYR A 23 -2.98 -11.03 7.76
N GLY A 24 -2.62 -10.94 6.49
CA GLY A 24 -2.97 -11.94 5.48
C GLY A 24 -2.20 -11.80 4.20
N LYS A 25 -2.31 -12.82 3.35
CA LYS A 25 -1.76 -12.83 1.99
C LYS A 25 -2.68 -12.09 1.04
N ILE A 26 -2.11 -11.24 0.21
CA ILE A 26 -2.83 -10.59 -0.90
C ILE A 26 -3.36 -11.67 -1.84
N GLN A 27 -4.65 -11.62 -2.13
CA GLN A 27 -5.31 -12.45 -3.14
C GLN A 27 -5.57 -11.64 -4.41
N SER A 28 -5.94 -10.39 -4.25
CA SER A 28 -6.10 -9.42 -5.35
C SER A 28 -5.94 -8.00 -4.83
N LEU A 29 -5.48 -7.11 -5.68
CA LEU A 29 -5.30 -5.69 -5.42
C LEU A 29 -5.79 -4.88 -6.62
N THR A 30 -6.58 -3.85 -6.34
CA THR A 30 -7.02 -2.83 -7.27
C THR A 30 -6.79 -1.45 -6.67
N PRO A 31 -6.94 -0.34 -7.41
CA PRO A 31 -6.82 1.00 -6.82
C PRO A 31 -7.76 1.27 -5.63
N ASN A 32 -8.88 0.58 -5.57
CA ASN A 32 -9.95 0.84 -4.61
C ASN A 32 -10.10 -0.23 -3.54
N THR A 33 -9.59 -1.45 -3.77
CA THR A 33 -9.80 -2.58 -2.88
C THR A 33 -8.58 -3.48 -2.77
N ILE A 34 -8.39 -4.06 -1.59
CA ILE A 34 -7.46 -5.16 -1.37
C ILE A 34 -8.19 -6.35 -0.76
N THR A 35 -8.02 -7.51 -1.34
CA THR A 35 -8.53 -8.77 -0.77
C THR A 35 -7.37 -9.55 -0.18
N ILE A 36 -7.48 -9.91 1.10
CA ILE A 36 -6.49 -10.73 1.78
C ILE A 36 -7.09 -12.04 2.31
N LYS A 37 -6.25 -13.06 2.41
CA LYS A 37 -6.56 -14.33 3.07
C LYS A 37 -5.69 -14.49 4.32
N THR A 38 -6.31 -14.57 5.48
CA THR A 38 -5.62 -14.72 6.78
C THR A 38 -5.06 -16.13 6.94
N LYS A 39 -4.13 -16.32 7.91
CA LYS A 39 -3.60 -17.66 8.28
C LYS A 39 -4.70 -18.64 8.67
N LYS A 40 -5.83 -18.17 9.22
CA LYS A 40 -7.00 -19.00 9.60
C LYS A 40 -7.91 -19.31 8.39
N GLY A 41 -7.50 -18.96 7.16
CA GLY A 41 -8.26 -19.22 5.95
C GLY A 41 -9.44 -18.27 5.69
N LYS A 42 -9.64 -17.26 6.54
CA LYS A 42 -10.68 -16.25 6.34
C LYS A 42 -10.25 -15.23 5.29
N THR A 43 -11.15 -14.88 4.40
CA THR A 43 -10.95 -13.89 3.34
C THR A 43 -11.74 -12.62 3.65
N ALA A 44 -11.13 -11.46 3.41
CA ALA A 44 -11.80 -10.17 3.55
C ALA A 44 -11.32 -9.21 2.46
N THR A 45 -12.26 -8.44 1.89
CA THR A 45 -11.99 -7.37 0.93
C THR A 45 -12.18 -6.03 1.61
N TYR A 46 -11.11 -5.23 1.66
CA TYR A 46 -11.08 -3.93 2.31
C TYR A 46 -11.12 -2.82 1.29
N PRO A 47 -11.90 -1.74 1.53
CA PRO A 47 -11.80 -0.51 0.74
C PRO A 47 -10.51 0.21 1.10
N ILE A 48 -9.73 0.63 0.09
CA ILE A 48 -8.40 1.24 0.29
C ILE A 48 -8.23 2.57 -0.45
N THR A 49 -9.29 3.12 -1.02
CA THR A 49 -9.23 4.43 -1.67
C THR A 49 -8.69 5.49 -0.72
N GLY A 50 -7.67 6.23 -1.12
CA GLY A 50 -7.03 7.26 -0.30
C GLY A 50 -6.24 6.72 0.92
N THR A 51 -6.02 5.42 0.99
CA THR A 51 -5.30 4.79 2.10
C THR A 51 -3.80 4.82 1.86
N GLU A 52 -3.04 5.18 2.89
CA GLU A 52 -1.58 5.11 2.86
C GLU A 52 -1.10 3.66 2.72
N GLN A 53 -0.20 3.42 1.77
CA GLN A 53 0.31 2.09 1.43
C GLN A 53 1.84 2.11 1.34
N TYR A 54 2.48 1.18 2.03
CA TYR A 54 3.92 1.00 2.01
C TYR A 54 4.27 -0.47 1.79
N TYR A 55 5.01 -0.75 0.73
CA TYR A 55 5.46 -2.10 0.37
C TYR A 55 6.98 -2.08 0.15
N GLN A 56 7.74 -2.66 1.06
CA GLN A 56 9.19 -2.76 0.93
C GLN A 56 9.61 -3.87 -0.05
N ASN A 57 8.82 -4.94 -0.08
CA ASN A 57 9.11 -6.13 -0.91
C ASN A 57 8.29 -6.15 -2.21
N GLY A 58 7.77 -4.98 -2.60
CA GLY A 58 6.91 -4.85 -3.77
C GLY A 58 5.48 -5.34 -3.56
N ILE A 59 4.67 -5.18 -4.62
CA ILE A 59 3.26 -5.58 -4.63
C ILE A 59 3.12 -6.83 -5.50
N HIS A 60 2.67 -7.94 -4.92
CA HIS A 60 2.29 -9.13 -5.68
C HIS A 60 1.31 -10.01 -4.92
N THR A 61 0.53 -10.78 -5.65
CA THR A 61 -0.35 -11.81 -5.09
C THR A 61 0.47 -12.81 -4.28
N GLY A 62 -0.01 -13.14 -3.09
CA GLY A 62 0.70 -14.03 -2.16
C GLY A 62 1.63 -13.32 -1.18
N ASN A 63 1.94 -12.03 -1.37
CA ASN A 63 2.68 -11.24 -0.38
C ASN A 63 1.86 -11.08 0.90
N TRP A 64 2.53 -11.04 2.06
CA TRP A 64 1.90 -10.84 3.35
C TRP A 64 1.83 -9.37 3.69
N VAL A 65 0.64 -8.90 4.11
CA VAL A 65 0.42 -7.50 4.49
C VAL A 65 -0.30 -7.37 5.81
N TYR A 66 -0.02 -6.28 6.50
CA TYR A 66 -0.75 -5.77 7.65
C TYR A 66 -1.72 -4.69 7.17
N ILE A 67 -2.97 -4.80 7.55
CA ILE A 67 -4.00 -3.79 7.30
C ILE A 67 -4.43 -3.22 8.64
N HIS A 68 -4.22 -1.93 8.84
CA HIS A 68 -4.72 -1.20 10.00
C HIS A 68 -6.05 -0.57 9.64
N PHE A 69 -7.06 -0.77 10.46
CA PHE A 69 -8.40 -0.27 10.21
C PHE A 69 -9.14 0.10 11.49
N LYS A 70 -10.19 0.90 11.35
CA LYS A 70 -11.19 1.20 12.39
C LYS A 70 -12.51 0.56 12.01
N GLY A 71 -13.22 0.05 13.02
CA GLY A 71 -14.51 -0.61 12.87
C GLY A 71 -14.49 -2.08 13.27
N GLN A 72 -15.61 -2.74 13.03
CA GLN A 72 -15.80 -4.16 13.31
C GLN A 72 -16.36 -4.85 12.09
N PHE A 73 -15.94 -6.09 11.84
CA PHE A 73 -16.54 -6.89 10.78
C PHE A 73 -18.02 -7.12 11.06
N THR A 74 -18.86 -6.95 10.03
CA THR A 74 -20.26 -7.35 10.11
C THR A 74 -20.38 -8.86 9.87
N PRO A 75 -21.36 -9.52 10.54
CA PRO A 75 -21.64 -10.92 10.27
C PRO A 75 -21.94 -11.16 8.79
N THR A 76 -21.52 -12.31 8.29
CA THR A 76 -21.85 -12.83 6.96
C THR A 76 -22.37 -14.24 7.12
N ASP A 77 -23.11 -14.72 6.13
CA ASP A 77 -23.58 -16.12 6.10
C ASP A 77 -22.43 -17.13 5.93
N SER A 78 -21.23 -16.64 5.64
CA SER A 78 -20.04 -17.45 5.48
C SER A 78 -19.07 -17.33 6.66
N THR A 79 -18.64 -18.47 7.20
CA THR A 79 -17.58 -18.52 8.21
C THR A 79 -16.20 -18.21 7.66
N LYS A 80 -16.03 -18.26 6.34
CA LYS A 80 -14.75 -18.06 5.63
C LYS A 80 -14.57 -16.65 5.08
N VAL A 81 -15.66 -15.91 4.86
CA VAL A 81 -15.64 -14.56 4.31
C VAL A 81 -16.03 -13.55 5.39
N LEU A 82 -15.25 -12.50 5.53
CA LEU A 82 -15.51 -11.40 6.46
C LEU A 82 -15.95 -10.18 5.68
N ASN A 83 -17.04 -9.55 6.08
CA ASN A 83 -17.48 -8.29 5.48
C ASN A 83 -16.68 -7.13 6.09
N ALA A 84 -15.82 -6.53 5.27
CA ALA A 84 -14.96 -5.40 5.61
C ALA A 84 -15.29 -4.14 4.83
N SER A 85 -16.34 -4.13 4.01
CA SER A 85 -16.66 -3.03 3.06
C SER A 85 -16.92 -1.69 3.74
N HIS A 86 -17.35 -1.69 4.99
CA HIS A 86 -17.65 -0.49 5.78
C HIS A 86 -16.51 -0.09 6.73
N LEU A 87 -15.41 -0.84 6.75
CA LEU A 87 -14.26 -0.54 7.60
C LEU A 87 -13.46 0.64 7.03
N LYS A 88 -13.02 1.54 7.91
CA LYS A 88 -12.08 2.58 7.53
C LYS A 88 -10.65 2.05 7.63
N VAL A 89 -10.03 1.75 6.49
CA VAL A 89 -8.61 1.40 6.44
C VAL A 89 -7.78 2.66 6.67
N LEU A 90 -6.77 2.55 7.50
CA LEU A 90 -5.85 3.65 7.88
C LEU A 90 -4.54 3.54 7.15
N SER A 91 -3.98 2.32 7.09
CA SER A 91 -2.72 2.04 6.38
C SER A 91 -2.60 0.57 6.01
N ILE A 92 -1.77 0.31 5.02
CA ILE A 92 -1.37 -1.02 4.57
C ILE A 92 0.15 -1.06 4.52
N SER A 93 0.76 -2.14 5.00
CA SER A 93 2.21 -2.35 4.91
C SER A 93 2.54 -3.83 4.87
N ASP A 94 3.56 -4.21 4.12
CA ASP A 94 4.15 -5.56 4.14
C ASP A 94 5.18 -5.73 5.27
N ILE A 95 5.49 -4.65 5.99
CA ILE A 95 6.31 -4.67 7.21
C ILE A 95 5.40 -4.43 8.42
N ASP A 96 5.71 -5.09 9.53
CA ASP A 96 5.03 -4.80 10.80
C ASP A 96 5.28 -3.32 11.17
N PRO A 97 4.23 -2.49 11.28
CA PRO A 97 4.36 -1.08 11.60
C PRO A 97 5.08 -0.79 12.93
N LEU A 98 5.11 -1.76 13.83
CA LEU A 98 5.90 -1.67 15.07
C LEU A 98 7.41 -1.87 14.84
N LYS A 99 7.79 -2.31 13.65
CA LYS A 99 9.17 -2.56 13.21
C LYS A 99 9.61 -1.64 12.07
N LEU A 100 8.72 -0.71 11.65
CA LEU A 100 9.13 0.31 10.70
C LEU A 100 10.30 1.08 11.32
N PRO A 101 11.48 1.14 10.68
CA PRO A 101 12.48 2.09 11.09
C PRO A 101 11.86 3.49 11.02
N ASP A 102 12.22 4.36 11.96
CA ASP A 102 11.92 5.79 11.84
C ASP A 102 12.26 6.22 10.41
N PRO A 103 11.48 7.14 9.81
CA PRO A 103 11.77 7.62 8.46
C PRO A 103 13.20 8.14 8.44
N THR A 104 14.12 7.29 8.02
CA THR A 104 15.50 7.64 7.82
C THR A 104 15.51 8.69 6.72
N PRO A 105 16.15 9.86 6.91
CA PRO A 105 16.31 10.80 5.81
C PRO A 105 16.92 10.05 4.63
N THR A 106 16.33 10.23 3.47
CA THR A 106 16.82 9.70 2.20
C THR A 106 18.34 9.82 2.18
N PRO A 107 19.11 8.75 2.03
CA PRO A 107 20.56 8.87 1.94
C PRO A 107 20.88 9.78 0.78
N ASP A 108 21.79 10.73 1.01
CA ASP A 108 22.30 11.57 -0.06
C ASP A 108 22.76 10.68 -1.22
N PRO A 109 22.46 11.08 -2.47
CA PRO A 109 22.79 10.27 -3.64
C PRO A 109 24.31 10.02 -3.65
N VAL A 110 24.69 8.76 -3.49
CA VAL A 110 26.08 8.34 -3.69
C VAL A 110 26.38 8.60 -5.17
N GLN A 111 27.29 9.53 -5.43
CA GLN A 111 27.75 9.82 -6.79
C GLN A 111 28.47 8.59 -7.34
N SER A 112 27.74 7.75 -8.06
CA SER A 112 28.33 6.73 -8.92
C SER A 112 28.86 7.41 -10.19
N THR A 113 30.12 7.15 -10.52
CA THR A 113 30.79 7.71 -11.69
C THR A 113 30.48 6.94 -12.98
N ASP A 114 29.66 5.91 -12.93
CA ASP A 114 29.25 5.10 -14.09
C ASP A 114 27.88 5.58 -14.58
N GLU A 115 27.78 6.10 -15.79
CA GLU A 115 26.54 6.68 -16.33
C GLU A 115 25.39 5.68 -16.44
N THR A 116 25.69 4.40 -16.59
CA THR A 116 24.70 3.31 -16.67
C THR A 116 24.06 2.95 -15.33
N THR A 117 24.68 3.33 -14.21
CA THR A 117 24.15 3.09 -12.85
C THR A 117 23.57 4.32 -12.20
N LYS A 118 23.55 5.46 -12.90
CA LYS A 118 23.00 6.70 -12.37
C LYS A 118 21.50 6.63 -12.25
N GLU A 119 21.01 6.85 -11.04
CA GLU A 119 19.55 6.93 -10.79
C GLU A 119 18.97 8.13 -11.52
N LYS A 120 17.90 7.90 -12.25
CA LYS A 120 17.08 8.90 -12.97
C LYS A 120 15.68 8.88 -12.39
N GLN A 121 14.95 9.98 -12.57
CA GLN A 121 13.59 10.10 -12.07
C GLN A 121 12.69 10.72 -13.11
N PHE A 122 11.43 10.31 -13.13
CA PHE A 122 10.36 11.00 -13.86
C PHE A 122 9.08 11.05 -13.02
N HIS A 123 8.29 12.08 -13.28
CA HIS A 123 6.96 12.22 -12.70
C HIS A 123 5.92 11.61 -13.64
N ALA A 124 4.94 10.94 -13.06
CA ALA A 124 3.87 10.32 -13.83
C ALA A 124 2.54 10.38 -13.08
N THR A 125 1.45 10.19 -13.82
CA THR A 125 0.11 10.03 -13.28
C THR A 125 -0.29 8.57 -13.34
N ILE A 126 -0.78 8.02 -12.24
CA ILE A 126 -1.31 6.66 -12.18
C ILE A 126 -2.55 6.59 -13.05
N GLN A 127 -2.60 5.62 -13.96
CA GLN A 127 -3.78 5.28 -14.75
C GLN A 127 -4.50 4.06 -14.17
N ASN A 128 -3.74 3.06 -13.74
CA ASN A 128 -4.29 1.83 -13.16
C ASN A 128 -3.28 1.14 -12.25
N LEU A 129 -3.79 0.39 -11.28
CA LEU A 129 -3.04 -0.59 -10.50
C LEU A 129 -3.84 -1.89 -10.48
N SER A 130 -3.24 -2.98 -10.90
CA SER A 130 -3.85 -4.30 -10.90
C SER A 130 -2.84 -5.33 -10.45
N ASP A 131 -3.11 -5.98 -9.34
CA ASP A 131 -2.25 -6.98 -8.71
C ASP A 131 -0.80 -6.48 -8.53
N ASN A 132 0.10 -6.83 -9.45
CA ASN A 132 1.50 -6.41 -9.43
C ASN A 132 1.88 -5.41 -10.54
N GLN A 133 0.93 -4.94 -11.33
CA GLN A 133 1.18 -4.03 -12.46
C GLN A 133 0.65 -2.64 -12.18
N LEU A 134 1.54 -1.65 -12.25
CA LEU A 134 1.22 -0.23 -12.17
C LEU A 134 1.32 0.39 -13.57
N THR A 135 0.20 0.87 -14.10
CA THR A 135 0.18 1.63 -15.36
C THR A 135 0.20 3.11 -15.04
N VAL A 136 1.18 3.82 -15.60
CA VAL A 136 1.37 5.26 -15.42
C VAL A 136 1.49 5.96 -16.76
N CYS A 137 1.16 7.26 -16.78
CA CYS A 137 1.42 8.17 -17.90
C CYS A 137 2.49 9.16 -17.46
N PRO A 138 3.73 9.10 -18.00
CA PRO A 138 4.77 10.07 -17.72
C PRO A 138 4.34 11.48 -18.10
N SER A 139 4.70 12.49 -17.29
CA SER A 139 4.35 13.89 -17.57
C SER A 139 5.00 14.45 -18.84
N SER A 140 6.02 13.80 -19.35
CA SER A 140 6.74 14.16 -20.57
C SER A 140 6.25 13.45 -21.84
N SER A 141 5.27 12.57 -21.73
CA SER A 141 4.79 11.72 -22.83
C SER A 141 3.31 11.43 -22.68
N ASP A 142 2.61 11.25 -23.81
CA ASP A 142 1.21 10.79 -23.81
C ASP A 142 1.11 9.25 -23.83
N ALA A 143 2.25 8.55 -23.88
CA ALA A 143 2.29 7.10 -23.88
C ALA A 143 2.17 6.53 -22.46
N SER A 144 1.41 5.46 -22.31
CA SER A 144 1.30 4.75 -21.03
C SER A 144 2.47 3.78 -20.87
N LEU A 145 2.99 3.71 -19.64
CA LEU A 145 4.03 2.78 -19.22
C LEU A 145 3.48 1.83 -18.17
N THR A 146 3.70 0.53 -18.34
CA THR A 146 3.35 -0.49 -17.34
C THR A 146 4.62 -0.95 -16.63
N ILE A 147 4.61 -0.88 -15.31
CA ILE A 147 5.72 -1.22 -14.42
C ILE A 147 5.32 -2.45 -13.60
N ASP A 148 6.15 -3.49 -13.60
CA ASP A 148 5.98 -4.63 -12.69
C ASP A 148 6.48 -4.23 -11.29
N MET A 149 5.56 -4.21 -10.33
CA MET A 149 5.78 -3.81 -8.95
C MET A 149 6.17 -4.96 -8.03
N SER A 150 6.34 -6.19 -8.55
CA SER A 150 6.49 -7.40 -7.73
C SER A 150 7.68 -7.36 -6.77
N GLN A 151 8.74 -6.61 -7.10
CA GLN A 151 9.98 -6.51 -6.31
C GLN A 151 10.43 -5.06 -6.11
N ILE A 152 9.60 -4.11 -6.49
CA ILE A 152 9.94 -2.68 -6.40
C ILE A 152 9.35 -2.10 -5.11
N PRO A 153 10.19 -1.57 -4.19
CA PRO A 153 9.70 -0.85 -3.03
C PRO A 153 8.84 0.33 -3.46
N CYS A 154 7.67 0.47 -2.87
CA CYS A 154 6.77 1.57 -3.20
C CYS A 154 6.05 2.13 -1.98
N TYR A 155 5.78 3.44 -2.07
CA TYR A 155 5.07 4.19 -1.07
C TYR A 155 4.02 5.10 -1.72
N PHE A 156 2.76 4.92 -1.35
CA PHE A 156 1.65 5.73 -1.80
C PHE A 156 0.99 6.41 -0.60
N LYS A 157 1.33 7.67 -0.35
CA LYS A 157 0.80 8.43 0.80
C LYS A 157 -0.73 8.58 0.76
N GLY A 158 -1.28 8.78 -0.41
CA GLY A 158 -2.73 8.94 -0.64
C GLY A 158 -3.38 7.75 -1.33
N GLY A 159 -2.72 6.59 -1.36
CA GLY A 159 -3.13 5.42 -2.13
C GLY A 159 -2.74 5.50 -3.61
N ALA A 160 -2.85 4.37 -4.30
CA ALA A 160 -2.51 4.23 -5.72
C ALA A 160 -3.75 4.42 -6.62
N ALA A 161 -4.51 5.48 -6.40
CA ALA A 161 -5.71 5.76 -7.18
C ALA A 161 -5.37 6.33 -8.57
N PRO A 162 -6.18 6.03 -9.62
CA PRO A 162 -6.06 6.69 -10.90
C PRO A 162 -6.13 8.22 -10.75
N GLY A 163 -5.26 8.94 -11.46
CA GLY A 163 -5.10 10.38 -11.35
C GLY A 163 -4.12 10.85 -10.26
N SER A 164 -3.63 9.94 -9.39
CA SER A 164 -2.59 10.28 -8.41
C SER A 164 -1.24 10.47 -9.09
N TYR A 165 -0.46 11.44 -8.60
CA TYR A 165 0.91 11.68 -9.05
C TYR A 165 1.90 10.80 -8.30
N VAL A 166 2.87 10.25 -9.04
CA VAL A 166 3.98 9.47 -8.51
C VAL A 166 5.30 9.95 -9.10
N ASN A 167 6.37 9.73 -8.34
CA ASN A 167 7.73 9.86 -8.82
C ASN A 167 8.31 8.46 -8.98
N VAL A 168 8.79 8.15 -10.18
CA VAL A 168 9.40 6.86 -10.51
C VAL A 168 10.91 7.05 -10.61
N THR A 169 11.65 6.32 -9.77
CA THR A 169 13.12 6.28 -9.82
C THR A 169 13.54 5.01 -10.57
N TYR A 170 14.45 5.15 -11.51
CA TYR A 170 14.92 4.06 -12.38
C TYR A 170 16.41 4.22 -12.72
N THR A 171 17.02 3.13 -13.20
CA THR A 171 18.38 3.14 -13.75
C THR A 171 18.34 2.75 -15.22
N GLY A 172 19.35 3.14 -16.01
CA GLY A 172 19.40 2.83 -17.43
C GLY A 172 18.91 4.00 -18.32
N ASP A 173 18.83 3.75 -19.62
CA ASP A 173 18.38 4.74 -20.60
C ASP A 173 16.97 4.44 -21.07
N PHE A 174 16.12 5.44 -20.96
CA PHE A 174 14.76 5.41 -21.49
C PHE A 174 14.85 5.67 -23.00
N GLN A 175 14.72 4.62 -23.80
CA GLN A 175 14.57 4.79 -25.26
C GLN A 175 13.08 4.84 -25.58
N GLU A 176 12.62 5.92 -26.16
CA GLU A 176 11.20 6.18 -26.49
C GLU A 176 10.55 5.10 -27.41
N THR A 177 11.34 4.18 -27.96
CA THR A 177 10.90 3.17 -28.93
C THR A 177 10.76 1.74 -28.37
N SER A 178 11.00 1.51 -27.10
CA SER A 178 10.94 0.15 -26.50
C SER A 178 10.35 0.17 -25.12
N LEU A 179 9.06 0.46 -25.03
CA LEU A 179 8.29 0.43 -23.78
C LEU A 179 8.05 -0.99 -23.21
N ASP A 180 8.52 -2.02 -23.93
CA ASP A 180 8.28 -3.43 -23.57
C ASP A 180 9.41 -4.08 -22.76
N GLN A 181 10.44 -3.35 -22.33
CA GLN A 181 11.63 -3.92 -21.68
C GLN A 181 12.11 -3.16 -20.44
N ILE A 182 11.21 -2.79 -19.55
CA ILE A 182 11.60 -2.46 -18.17
C ILE A 182 11.20 -3.64 -17.31
N GLN A 183 12.14 -4.55 -17.10
CA GLN A 183 12.09 -5.61 -16.08
C GLN A 183 12.74 -5.15 -14.80
#